data_f7f02963ef29a58613c17ed4661fcb93
#
_entry.id   f7f02963ef29a58613c17ed4661fcb93
#
_cell.length_a   1.000
_cell.length_b   1.000
_cell.length_c   1.000
_cell.angle_alpha   90.00
_cell.angle_beta   90.00
_cell.angle_gamma   90.00
#
_symmetry.space_group_name_H-M   'P 1'
#
loop_
_entity.id
_entity.type
_entity.pdbx_description
1 polymer ?
#
loop_
_entity_poly.entity_id
_entity_poly.type
_entity_poly.pdbx_seq_one_letter_code
_entity_poly.pdbx_strand_id
1 'polypeptide(L)'
;MRNNDLRTLTRLALLVAIELVMKAIGLGSVPMGPLYMSFLTLPIAVGAITMGPAAGAILGGVFGAVSFYDAITGASAMTGALFQVSPVNTFILCVGMRVLMGLCVGLIFNGLKKLDKPGTWSYILSAMCAPALNTLFFMGYIVLAFYGCDYVQNLVSVKGAANPFLFVVLLVGVQGVAEFLVSGILGGIVARAVRKFLK
;
A
#
# COMPACT_ATOMS: atom_id res chain seq x y z
N MET A 1 -13.30 26.44 -11.83
CA MET A 1 -13.01 25.00 -11.86
C MET A 1 -13.98 24.32 -12.81
N ARG A 2 -13.49 23.53 -13.75
CA ARG A 2 -14.36 22.77 -14.67
C ARG A 2 -15.10 21.70 -13.88
N ASN A 3 -16.37 21.40 -14.25
CA ASN A 3 -17.18 20.37 -13.59
C ASN A 3 -16.46 19.01 -13.42
N ASN A 4 -15.55 18.68 -14.31
CA ASN A 4 -14.75 17.45 -14.22
C ASN A 4 -13.72 17.48 -13.08
N ASP A 5 -13.15 18.64 -12.78
CA ASP A 5 -12.16 18.78 -11.70
C ASP A 5 -12.83 18.63 -10.33
N LEU A 6 -14.02 19.23 -10.18
CA LEU A 6 -14.83 19.08 -8.96
C LEU A 6 -15.23 17.61 -8.71
N ARG A 7 -15.67 16.91 -9.75
CA ARG A 7 -16.03 15.48 -9.65
C ARG A 7 -14.84 14.63 -9.25
N THR A 8 -13.66 14.88 -9.82
CA THR A 8 -12.44 14.14 -9.47
C THR A 8 -12.03 14.43 -8.03
N LEU A 9 -12.09 15.69 -7.60
CA LEU A 9 -11.78 16.09 -6.23
C LEU A 9 -12.72 15.44 -5.21
N THR A 10 -14.04 15.45 -5.49
CA THR A 10 -15.04 14.81 -4.62
C THR A 10 -14.81 13.30 -4.48
N ARG A 11 -14.50 12.62 -5.58
CA ARG A 11 -14.20 11.17 -5.56
C ARG A 11 -12.93 10.88 -4.79
N LEU A 12 -11.89 11.68 -4.97
CA LEU A 12 -10.64 11.55 -4.24
C LEU A 12 -10.85 11.77 -2.74
N ALA A 13 -11.57 12.83 -2.37
CA ALA A 13 -11.92 13.10 -0.98
C ALA A 13 -12.73 11.97 -0.34
N LEU A 14 -13.66 11.34 -1.09
CA LEU A 14 -14.40 10.18 -0.61
C LEU A 14 -13.49 8.98 -0.35
N LEU A 15 -12.54 8.68 -1.24
CA LEU A 15 -11.59 7.57 -1.03
C LEU A 15 -10.65 7.85 0.13
N VAL A 16 -10.19 9.09 0.30
CA VAL A 16 -9.42 9.51 1.48
C VAL A 16 -10.24 9.30 2.77
N ALA A 17 -11.51 9.70 2.77
CA ALA A 17 -12.38 9.48 3.92
C ALA A 17 -12.56 7.98 4.23
N ILE A 18 -12.71 7.15 3.20
CA ILE A 18 -12.76 5.68 3.34
C ILE A 18 -11.47 5.14 3.97
N GLU A 19 -10.29 5.58 3.52
CA GLU A 19 -9.00 5.19 4.12
C GLU A 19 -8.94 5.53 5.61
N LEU A 20 -9.33 6.76 5.98
CA LEU A 20 -9.31 7.21 7.37
C LEU A 20 -10.31 6.42 8.23
N VAL A 21 -11.52 6.15 7.72
CA VAL A 21 -12.52 5.32 8.42
C VAL A 21 -12.02 3.89 8.55
N MET A 22 -11.48 3.28 7.50
CA MET A 22 -10.91 1.92 7.56
C MET A 22 -9.79 1.84 8.60
N LYS A 23 -8.95 2.87 8.71
CA LYS A 23 -7.94 2.95 9.77
C LYS A 23 -8.58 3.04 11.15
N ALA A 24 -9.58 3.90 11.33
CA ALA A 24 -10.25 4.13 12.62
C ALA A 24 -10.96 2.87 13.16
N ILE A 25 -11.55 2.06 12.28
CA ILE A 25 -12.22 0.79 12.65
C ILE A 25 -11.26 -0.42 12.73
N GLY A 26 -9.95 -0.19 12.57
CA GLY A 26 -8.93 -1.24 12.69
C GLY A 26 -8.66 -2.06 11.42
N LEU A 27 -9.43 -1.90 10.33
CA LEU A 27 -9.18 -2.58 9.06
C LEU A 27 -7.91 -2.08 8.34
N GLY A 28 -7.45 -0.88 8.69
CA GLY A 28 -6.23 -0.30 8.17
C GLY A 28 -4.94 -0.88 8.76
N SER A 29 -5.03 -1.64 9.84
CA SER A 29 -3.85 -2.16 10.55
C SER A 29 -4.23 -3.34 11.42
N VAL A 30 -4.57 -4.48 10.79
CA VAL A 30 -4.88 -5.72 11.51
C VAL A 30 -3.55 -6.35 11.95
N PRO A 31 -3.29 -6.48 13.27
CA PRO A 31 -2.01 -7.00 13.74
C PRO A 31 -1.85 -8.49 13.40
N MET A 32 -0.72 -8.82 12.76
CA MET A 32 -0.32 -10.20 12.47
C MET A 32 1.17 -10.39 12.79
N GLY A 33 1.47 -10.55 14.07
CA GLY A 33 2.85 -10.62 14.56
C GLY A 33 3.54 -9.24 14.52
N PRO A 34 4.79 -9.13 14.02
CA PRO A 34 5.52 -7.86 13.99
C PRO A 34 5.04 -6.89 12.91
N LEU A 35 4.26 -7.37 11.95
CA LEU A 35 3.68 -6.58 10.87
C LEU A 35 2.16 -6.40 11.05
N TYR A 36 1.62 -5.47 10.29
CA TYR A 36 0.18 -5.22 10.21
C TYR A 36 -0.33 -5.56 8.81
N MET A 37 -1.36 -6.40 8.71
CA MET A 37 -2.10 -6.59 7.47
C MET A 37 -2.92 -5.32 7.20
N SER A 38 -2.74 -4.73 6.03
CA SER A 38 -3.38 -3.46 5.69
C SER A 38 -4.25 -3.57 4.45
N PHE A 39 -5.55 -3.41 4.63
CA PHE A 39 -6.48 -3.31 3.52
C PHE A 39 -6.57 -1.91 2.90
N LEU A 40 -5.76 -0.94 3.37
CA LEU A 40 -5.68 0.41 2.80
C LEU A 40 -5.15 0.41 1.35
N THR A 41 -4.47 -0.66 0.93
CA THR A 41 -4.07 -0.85 -0.48
C THR A 41 -5.28 -0.96 -1.43
N LEU A 42 -6.46 -1.35 -0.91
CA LEU A 42 -7.69 -1.49 -1.71
C LEU A 42 -8.22 -0.13 -2.22
N PRO A 43 -8.52 0.87 -1.39
CA PRO A 43 -8.95 2.19 -1.89
C PRO A 43 -7.88 2.86 -2.75
N ILE A 44 -6.59 2.65 -2.48
CA ILE A 44 -5.49 3.15 -3.33
C ILE A 44 -5.56 2.53 -4.73
N ALA A 45 -5.72 1.20 -4.81
CA ALA A 45 -5.87 0.51 -6.09
C ALA A 45 -7.11 1.01 -6.86
N VAL A 46 -8.26 1.14 -6.19
CA VAL A 46 -9.48 1.68 -6.79
C VAL A 46 -9.26 3.10 -7.33
N GLY A 47 -8.65 3.98 -6.55
CA GLY A 47 -8.33 5.35 -6.96
C GLY A 47 -7.36 5.41 -8.14
N ALA A 48 -6.27 4.65 -8.09
CA ALA A 48 -5.27 4.56 -9.16
C ALA A 48 -5.87 4.04 -10.48
N ILE A 49 -6.74 3.04 -10.41
CA ILE A 49 -7.39 2.42 -11.58
C ILE A 49 -8.48 3.33 -12.18
N THR A 50 -9.25 4.01 -11.35
CA THR A 50 -10.41 4.80 -11.80
C THR A 50 -10.08 6.22 -12.18
N MET A 51 -9.17 6.87 -11.45
CA MET A 51 -8.80 8.28 -11.61
C MET A 51 -7.36 8.48 -12.12
N GLY A 52 -6.55 7.43 -12.17
CA GLY A 52 -5.21 7.46 -12.73
C GLY A 52 -4.07 7.53 -11.71
N PRO A 53 -2.79 7.53 -12.19
CA PRO A 53 -1.61 7.40 -11.35
C PRO A 53 -1.47 8.49 -10.28
N ALA A 54 -1.83 9.74 -10.60
CA ALA A 54 -1.76 10.86 -9.67
C ALA A 54 -2.68 10.66 -8.45
N ALA A 55 -3.91 10.16 -8.67
CA ALA A 55 -4.84 9.84 -7.60
C ALA A 55 -4.30 8.70 -6.72
N GLY A 56 -3.72 7.67 -7.34
CA GLY A 56 -3.05 6.60 -6.61
C GLY A 56 -1.89 7.11 -5.74
N ALA A 57 -1.08 8.03 -6.26
CA ALA A 57 0.02 8.65 -5.51
C ALA A 57 -0.49 9.46 -4.31
N ILE A 58 -1.57 10.23 -4.46
CA ILE A 58 -2.16 11.01 -3.36
C ILE A 58 -2.71 10.10 -2.27
N LEU A 59 -3.49 9.07 -2.65
CA LEU A 59 -4.02 8.08 -1.69
C LEU A 59 -2.89 7.31 -1.00
N GLY A 60 -1.87 6.88 -1.75
CA GLY A 60 -0.66 6.30 -1.17
C GLY A 60 0.04 7.24 -0.18
N GLY A 61 0.05 8.55 -0.47
CA GLY A 61 0.56 9.58 0.43
C GLY A 61 -0.26 9.71 1.72
N VAL A 62 -1.59 9.64 1.63
CA VAL A 62 -2.49 9.63 2.81
C VAL A 62 -2.22 8.40 3.67
N PHE A 63 -2.19 7.22 3.08
CA PHE A 63 -1.82 6.00 3.78
C PHE A 63 -0.43 6.11 4.43
N GLY A 64 0.53 6.68 3.70
CA GLY A 64 1.89 6.93 4.19
C GLY A 64 1.92 7.88 5.39
N ALA A 65 1.17 8.97 5.34
CA ALA A 65 1.06 9.93 6.44
C ALA A 65 0.46 9.29 7.71
N VAL A 66 -0.61 8.48 7.56
CA VAL A 66 -1.18 7.71 8.66
C VAL A 66 -0.17 6.74 9.25
N SER A 67 0.58 6.02 8.42
CA SER A 67 1.62 5.09 8.88
C SER A 67 2.80 5.80 9.56
N PHE A 68 3.15 6.98 9.09
CA PHE A 68 4.19 7.80 9.72
C PHE A 68 3.71 8.36 11.07
N TYR A 69 2.45 8.75 11.17
CA TYR A 69 1.84 9.12 12.45
C TYR A 69 1.88 7.95 13.46
N ASP A 70 1.56 6.72 13.02
CA ASP A 70 1.69 5.52 13.86
C ASP A 70 3.14 5.27 14.31
N ALA A 71 4.12 5.62 13.47
CA ALA A 71 5.53 5.49 13.83
C ALA A 71 5.94 6.52 14.91
N ILE A 72 5.47 7.76 14.80
CA ILE A 72 5.75 8.83 15.78
C ILE A 72 5.11 8.52 17.14
N THR A 73 3.86 8.05 17.11
CA THR A 73 3.09 7.75 18.35
C THR A 73 3.44 6.40 18.97
N GLY A 74 4.26 5.58 18.29
CA GLY A 74 4.58 4.22 18.75
C GLY A 74 3.44 3.22 18.59
N ALA A 75 2.35 3.58 17.91
CA ALA A 75 1.22 2.68 17.65
C ALA A 75 1.61 1.48 16.78
N SER A 76 2.65 1.61 15.97
CA SER A 76 3.26 0.51 15.21
C SER A 76 4.64 0.18 15.79
N ALA A 77 4.78 -1.02 16.33
CA ALA A 77 6.03 -1.47 16.96
C ALA A 77 7.23 -1.39 15.99
N MET A 78 7.05 -1.89 14.76
CA MET A 78 8.12 -1.92 13.77
C MET A 78 8.52 -0.52 13.31
N THR A 79 7.57 0.26 12.78
CA THR A 79 7.90 1.60 12.26
C THR A 79 8.26 2.58 13.38
N GLY A 80 7.75 2.38 14.59
CA GLY A 80 8.14 3.13 15.78
C GLY A 80 9.61 2.88 16.17
N ALA A 81 10.07 1.61 16.16
CA ALA A 81 11.46 1.29 16.39
C ALA A 81 12.37 1.88 15.30
N LEU A 82 11.98 1.80 14.03
CA LEU A 82 12.74 2.40 12.92
C LEU A 82 12.77 3.93 13.00
N PHE A 83 11.71 4.56 13.52
CA PHE A 83 11.66 6.01 13.74
C PHE A 83 12.72 6.48 14.76
N GLN A 84 12.95 5.72 15.82
CA GLN A 84 14.01 6.01 16.79
C GLN A 84 15.42 5.90 16.18
N VAL A 85 15.61 5.05 15.17
CA VAL A 85 16.90 4.91 14.48
C VAL A 85 17.13 6.07 13.51
N SER A 86 16.14 6.38 12.67
CA SER A 86 16.23 7.45 11.68
C SER A 86 14.83 7.97 11.28
N PRO A 87 14.39 9.12 11.82
CA PRO A 87 13.10 9.73 11.44
C PRO A 87 12.97 10.02 9.95
N VAL A 88 14.05 10.47 9.30
CA VAL A 88 14.05 10.80 7.87
C VAL A 88 13.84 9.55 7.00
N ASN A 89 14.60 8.48 7.26
CA ASN A 89 14.44 7.24 6.52
C ASN A 89 13.07 6.60 6.80
N THR A 90 12.53 6.75 8.01
CA THR A 90 11.18 6.27 8.33
C THR A 90 10.11 7.08 7.61
N PHE A 91 10.29 8.38 7.42
CA PHE A 91 9.40 9.19 6.58
C PHE A 91 9.42 8.73 5.13
N ILE A 92 10.60 8.51 4.55
CA ILE A 92 10.73 7.97 3.18
C ILE A 92 10.08 6.58 3.08
N LEU A 93 10.33 5.71 4.05
CA LEU A 93 9.72 4.38 4.14
C LEU A 93 8.19 4.45 4.17
N CYS A 94 7.64 5.25 5.06
CA CYS A 94 6.19 5.32 5.26
C CYS A 94 5.48 6.07 4.14
N VAL A 95 5.96 7.25 3.75
CA VAL A 95 5.30 8.12 2.78
C VAL A 95 5.82 7.88 1.37
N GLY A 96 7.12 7.96 1.17
CA GLY A 96 7.74 7.87 -0.16
C GLY A 96 7.41 6.55 -0.88
N MET A 97 7.59 5.43 -0.18
CA MET A 97 7.35 4.12 -0.79
C MET A 97 5.88 3.87 -1.11
N ARG A 98 4.94 4.42 -0.34
CA ARG A 98 3.51 4.31 -0.61
C ARG A 98 3.01 5.24 -1.71
N VAL A 99 3.56 6.44 -1.81
CA VAL A 99 3.34 7.33 -2.97
C VAL A 99 3.80 6.64 -4.25
N LEU A 100 5.00 6.06 -4.22
CA LEU A 100 5.55 5.33 -5.36
C LEU A 100 4.70 4.11 -5.73
N MET A 101 4.24 3.35 -4.75
CA MET A 101 3.34 2.21 -4.94
C MET A 101 2.05 2.65 -5.65
N GLY A 102 1.35 3.66 -5.14
CA GLY A 102 0.10 4.15 -5.72
C GLY A 102 0.27 4.69 -7.15
N LEU A 103 1.38 5.40 -7.41
CA LEU A 103 1.77 5.84 -8.75
C LEU A 103 1.96 4.66 -9.70
N CYS A 104 2.75 3.66 -9.29
CA CYS A 104 3.06 2.49 -10.10
C CYS A 104 1.81 1.66 -10.43
N VAL A 105 0.89 1.47 -9.49
CA VAL A 105 -0.38 0.76 -9.74
C VAL A 105 -1.16 1.41 -10.88
N GLY A 106 -1.27 2.74 -10.87
CA GLY A 106 -1.96 3.47 -11.94
C GLY A 106 -1.26 3.39 -13.29
N LEU A 107 0.08 3.42 -13.30
CA LEU A 107 0.88 3.23 -14.52
C LEU A 107 0.73 1.82 -15.09
N ILE A 108 0.80 0.79 -14.23
CA ILE A 108 0.59 -0.61 -14.61
C ILE A 108 -0.80 -0.80 -15.21
N PHE A 109 -1.83 -0.23 -14.57
CA PHE A 109 -3.19 -0.30 -15.11
C PHE A 109 -3.28 0.34 -16.51
N ASN A 110 -2.67 1.50 -16.73
CA ASN A 110 -2.66 2.17 -18.03
C ASN A 110 -1.95 1.33 -19.10
N GLY A 111 -0.91 0.59 -18.73
CA GLY A 111 -0.22 -0.35 -19.62
C GLY A 111 -1.08 -1.59 -19.93
N LEU A 112 -1.57 -2.27 -18.89
CA LEU A 112 -2.37 -3.49 -19.03
C LEU A 112 -3.68 -3.24 -19.78
N LYS A 113 -4.32 -2.10 -19.57
CA LYS A 113 -5.56 -1.74 -20.27
C LYS A 113 -5.40 -1.64 -21.79
N LYS A 114 -4.21 -1.32 -22.28
CA LYS A 114 -3.94 -1.30 -23.73
C LYS A 114 -3.92 -2.70 -24.34
N LEU A 115 -3.57 -3.71 -23.54
CA LEU A 115 -3.46 -5.11 -23.96
C LEU A 115 -4.78 -5.87 -23.72
N ASP A 116 -5.58 -5.48 -22.73
CA ASP A 116 -6.81 -6.14 -22.33
C ASP A 116 -8.03 -5.54 -23.05
N LYS A 117 -8.34 -6.04 -24.24
CA LYS A 117 -9.52 -5.64 -25.04
C LYS A 117 -10.85 -5.88 -24.31
N PRO A 118 -11.10 -7.04 -23.62
CA PRO A 118 -12.34 -7.27 -22.85
C PRO A 118 -12.43 -6.38 -21.60
N GLY A 119 -11.30 -5.85 -21.11
CA GLY A 119 -11.26 -4.95 -19.97
C GLY A 119 -11.66 -5.63 -18.65
N THR A 120 -11.27 -6.88 -18.42
CA THR A 120 -11.58 -7.61 -17.18
C THR A 120 -10.32 -7.89 -16.37
N TRP A 121 -9.32 -8.46 -17.00
CA TRP A 121 -8.09 -8.89 -16.33
C TRP A 121 -7.22 -7.71 -15.86
N SER A 122 -7.22 -6.62 -16.62
CA SER A 122 -6.46 -5.42 -16.27
C SER A 122 -6.85 -4.84 -14.91
N TYR A 123 -8.12 -4.90 -14.52
CA TYR A 123 -8.58 -4.43 -13.23
C TYR A 123 -8.06 -5.30 -12.08
N ILE A 124 -8.22 -6.62 -12.21
CA ILE A 124 -7.82 -7.59 -11.18
C ILE A 124 -6.30 -7.59 -11.03
N LEU A 125 -5.55 -7.73 -12.13
CA LEU A 125 -4.09 -7.76 -12.09
C LEU A 125 -3.50 -6.46 -11.52
N SER A 126 -4.04 -5.29 -11.91
CA SER A 126 -3.55 -4.02 -11.36
C SER A 126 -3.88 -3.85 -9.89
N ALA A 127 -5.05 -4.32 -9.43
CA ALA A 127 -5.39 -4.30 -8.01
C ALA A 127 -4.50 -5.25 -7.19
N MET A 128 -4.15 -6.42 -7.75
CA MET A 128 -3.19 -7.36 -7.15
C MET A 128 -1.77 -6.78 -7.05
N CYS A 129 -1.39 -5.90 -7.98
CA CYS A 129 -0.09 -5.24 -7.91
C CYS A 129 0.03 -4.30 -6.70
N ALA A 130 -1.06 -3.74 -6.16
CA ALA A 130 -0.98 -2.80 -5.05
C ALA A 130 -0.34 -3.41 -3.79
N PRO A 131 -0.83 -4.50 -3.20
CA PRO A 131 -0.18 -5.13 -2.05
C PRO A 131 1.19 -5.71 -2.40
N ALA A 132 1.38 -6.24 -3.61
CA ALA A 132 2.68 -6.75 -4.03
C ALA A 132 3.75 -5.64 -4.09
N LEU A 133 3.43 -4.50 -4.68
CA LEU A 133 4.32 -3.34 -4.74
C LEU A 133 4.50 -2.69 -3.35
N ASN A 134 3.45 -2.68 -2.51
CA ASN A 134 3.58 -2.24 -1.13
C ASN A 134 4.63 -3.07 -0.39
N THR A 135 4.54 -4.37 -0.48
CA THR A 135 5.52 -5.28 0.12
C THR A 135 6.91 -5.06 -0.47
N LEU A 136 7.03 -5.03 -1.80
CA LEU A 136 8.31 -4.87 -2.48
C LEU A 136 9.02 -3.57 -2.08
N PHE A 137 8.32 -2.44 -2.14
CA PHE A 137 8.93 -1.15 -1.85
C PHE A 137 9.18 -0.95 -0.35
N PHE A 138 8.21 -1.32 0.49
CA PHE A 138 8.33 -1.16 1.93
C PHE A 138 9.42 -2.06 2.52
N MET A 139 9.35 -3.37 2.24
CA MET A 139 10.35 -4.31 2.74
C MET A 139 11.70 -4.15 2.04
N GLY A 140 11.70 -3.84 0.74
CA GLY A 140 12.93 -3.53 0.01
C GLY A 140 13.65 -2.33 0.61
N TYR A 141 12.93 -1.27 0.97
CA TYR A 141 13.54 -0.11 1.62
C TYR A 141 14.04 -0.42 3.04
N ILE A 142 13.32 -1.26 3.80
CA ILE A 142 13.80 -1.71 5.12
C ILE A 142 15.14 -2.46 4.97
N VAL A 143 15.25 -3.35 3.99
CA VAL A 143 16.50 -4.08 3.72
C VAL A 143 17.61 -3.11 3.29
N LEU A 144 17.30 -2.09 2.50
CA LEU A 144 18.32 -1.14 2.02
C LEU A 144 18.78 -0.17 3.11
N ALA A 145 17.87 0.36 3.91
CA ALA A 145 18.16 1.46 4.83
C ALA A 145 18.31 1.05 6.30
N PHE A 146 17.70 -0.08 6.71
CA PHE A 146 17.58 -0.47 8.11
C PHE A 146 18.07 -1.88 8.41
N TYR A 147 18.57 -2.64 7.43
CA TYR A 147 18.95 -4.04 7.65
C TYR A 147 19.98 -4.21 8.77
N GLY A 148 20.91 -3.27 8.90
CA GLY A 148 21.95 -3.30 9.93
C GLY A 148 21.53 -2.79 11.31
N CYS A 149 20.28 -2.32 11.51
CA CYS A 149 19.86 -1.86 12.83
C CYS A 149 19.48 -3.03 13.76
N ASP A 150 19.69 -2.84 15.07
CA ASP A 150 19.50 -3.88 16.10
C ASP A 150 18.10 -4.50 16.08
N TYR A 151 17.06 -3.66 15.85
CA TYR A 151 15.67 -4.14 15.79
C TYR A 151 15.46 -5.13 14.62
N VAL A 152 15.95 -4.80 13.42
CA VAL A 152 15.81 -5.65 12.25
C VAL A 152 16.66 -6.91 12.40
N GLN A 153 17.91 -6.80 12.93
CA GLN A 153 18.78 -7.95 13.17
C GLN A 153 18.20 -8.90 14.24
N ASN A 154 17.52 -8.38 15.24
CA ASN A 154 16.78 -9.21 16.20
C ASN A 154 15.64 -9.98 15.50
N LEU A 155 14.85 -9.31 14.61
CA LEU A 155 13.81 -10.00 13.84
C LEU A 155 14.41 -11.06 12.88
N VAL A 156 15.56 -10.79 12.26
CA VAL A 156 16.28 -11.73 11.41
C VAL A 156 16.65 -12.98 12.20
N SER A 157 17.23 -12.82 13.40
CA SER A 157 17.63 -13.93 14.27
C SER A 157 16.43 -14.72 14.79
N VAL A 158 15.37 -14.04 15.25
CA VAL A 158 14.12 -14.68 15.73
C VAL A 158 13.45 -15.50 14.62
N LYS A 159 13.48 -15.01 13.38
CA LYS A 159 12.92 -15.71 12.22
C LYS A 159 13.86 -16.76 11.62
N GLY A 160 15.11 -16.83 12.06
CA GLY A 160 16.11 -17.75 11.51
C GLY A 160 16.43 -17.48 10.04
N ALA A 161 16.37 -16.23 9.61
CA ALA A 161 16.58 -15.88 8.22
C ALA A 161 18.08 -15.85 7.87
N ALA A 162 18.49 -16.70 6.92
CA ALA A 162 19.90 -16.81 6.50
C ALA A 162 20.33 -15.67 5.56
N ASN A 163 19.38 -14.93 4.95
CA ASN A 163 19.67 -13.84 4.03
C ASN A 163 18.49 -12.83 4.00
N PRO A 164 18.71 -11.59 3.48
CA PRO A 164 17.66 -10.55 3.43
C PRO A 164 16.41 -10.95 2.66
N PHE A 165 16.55 -11.74 1.59
CA PHE A 165 15.40 -12.21 0.82
C PHE A 165 14.53 -13.17 1.66
N LEU A 166 15.17 -14.15 2.32
CA LEU A 166 14.48 -15.09 3.19
C LEU A 166 13.82 -14.37 4.38
N PHE A 167 14.46 -13.32 4.91
CA PHE A 167 13.88 -12.46 5.95
C PHE A 167 12.55 -11.86 5.50
N VAL A 168 12.49 -11.26 4.29
CA VAL A 168 11.26 -10.70 3.75
C VAL A 168 10.19 -11.78 3.58
N VAL A 169 10.54 -12.93 3.01
CA VAL A 169 9.60 -14.05 2.80
C VAL A 169 9.05 -14.58 4.13
N LEU A 170 9.89 -14.79 5.13
CA LEU A 170 9.47 -15.29 6.44
C LEU A 170 8.70 -14.26 7.27
N LEU A 171 8.95 -12.97 7.05
CA LEU A 171 8.29 -11.90 7.77
C LEU A 171 6.91 -11.61 7.17
N VAL A 172 6.80 -11.50 5.86
CA VAL A 172 5.58 -11.17 5.13
C VAL A 172 4.69 -12.40 4.93
N GLY A 173 5.27 -13.53 4.49
CA GLY A 173 4.67 -14.87 4.44
C GLY A 173 3.19 -14.91 4.09
N VAL A 174 2.41 -15.58 4.97
CA VAL A 174 0.97 -15.80 4.80
C VAL A 174 0.17 -14.49 4.71
N GLN A 175 0.59 -13.46 5.45
CA GLN A 175 -0.04 -12.14 5.44
C GLN A 175 -0.02 -11.52 4.04
N GLY A 176 1.13 -11.53 3.37
CA GLY A 176 1.27 -10.96 2.04
C GLY A 176 0.41 -11.69 0.99
N VAL A 177 0.30 -13.01 1.11
CA VAL A 177 -0.59 -13.80 0.25
C VAL A 177 -2.05 -13.44 0.49
N ALA A 178 -2.48 -13.30 1.74
CA ALA A 178 -3.84 -12.91 2.09
C ALA A 178 -4.18 -11.51 1.56
N GLU A 179 -3.28 -10.52 1.77
CA GLU A 179 -3.45 -9.17 1.23
C GLU A 179 -3.53 -9.17 -0.30
N PHE A 180 -2.68 -9.95 -0.96
CA PHE A 180 -2.62 -10.06 -2.41
C PHE A 180 -3.95 -10.60 -2.98
N LEU A 181 -4.49 -11.66 -2.39
CA LEU A 181 -5.74 -12.26 -2.86
C LEU A 181 -6.95 -11.36 -2.55
N VAL A 182 -7.09 -10.90 -1.31
CA VAL A 182 -8.24 -10.10 -0.89
C VAL A 182 -8.26 -8.75 -1.60
N SER A 183 -7.17 -7.99 -1.55
CA SER A 183 -7.10 -6.67 -2.19
C SER A 183 -7.16 -6.77 -3.71
N GLY A 184 -6.60 -7.82 -4.30
CA GLY A 184 -6.64 -8.05 -5.74
C GLY A 184 -8.06 -8.33 -6.24
N ILE A 185 -8.72 -9.30 -5.64
CA ILE A 185 -10.07 -9.71 -6.08
C ILE A 185 -11.08 -8.59 -5.77
N LEU A 186 -11.17 -8.16 -4.52
CA LEU A 186 -12.13 -7.13 -4.11
C LEU A 186 -11.82 -5.78 -4.78
N GLY A 187 -10.56 -5.35 -4.80
CA GLY A 187 -10.14 -4.10 -5.43
C GLY A 187 -10.41 -4.09 -6.93
N GLY A 188 -10.15 -5.20 -7.62
CA GLY A 188 -10.44 -5.34 -9.04
C GLY A 188 -11.92 -5.28 -9.36
N ILE A 189 -12.76 -5.98 -8.59
CA ILE A 189 -14.23 -5.98 -8.75
C ILE A 189 -14.78 -4.58 -8.48
N VAL A 190 -14.40 -3.96 -7.37
CA VAL A 190 -14.86 -2.61 -6.98
C VAL A 190 -14.42 -1.57 -8.01
N ALA A 191 -13.14 -1.58 -8.41
CA ALA A 191 -12.62 -0.63 -9.40
C ALA A 191 -13.35 -0.76 -10.75
N ARG A 192 -13.64 -1.98 -11.19
CA ARG A 192 -14.41 -2.24 -12.41
C ARG A 192 -15.85 -1.72 -12.29
N ALA A 193 -16.53 -2.01 -11.17
CA ALA A 193 -17.88 -1.55 -10.91
C ALA A 193 -17.94 -0.02 -10.90
N VAL A 194 -17.10 0.63 -10.09
CA VAL A 194 -17.00 2.10 -10.01
C VAL A 194 -16.77 2.70 -11.38
N ARG A 195 -15.85 2.17 -12.18
CA ARG A 195 -15.57 2.70 -13.51
C ARG A 195 -16.73 2.55 -14.51
N LYS A 196 -17.57 1.52 -14.34
CA LYS A 196 -18.79 1.35 -15.15
C LYS A 196 -19.82 2.46 -14.86
N PHE A 197 -19.93 2.87 -13.59
CA PHE A 197 -20.84 3.97 -13.20
C PHE A 197 -20.27 5.38 -13.50
N LEU A 198 -18.96 5.48 -13.77
CA LEU A 198 -18.31 6.75 -14.07
C LEU A 198 -18.29 7.11 -15.56
N LYS A 199 -18.70 6.21 -16.44
CA LYS A 199 -18.88 6.46 -17.86
C LYS A 199 -20.27 7.06 -18.12
#